data_d5e7e2f26df759ddd769cf902317312a
#
_entry.id   d5e7e2f26df759ddd769cf902317312a
#
_cell.length_a   1.000
_cell.length_b   1.000
_cell.length_c   1.000
_cell.angle_alpha   90.00
_cell.angle_beta   90.00
_cell.angle_gamma   90.00
#
_symmetry.space_group_name_H-M   'P 1'
#
loop_
_entity.id
_entity.type
_entity.pdbx_description
1 polymer ?
#
loop_
_entity_poly.entity_id
_entity_poly.type
_entity_poly.pdbx_seq_one_letter_code
_entity_poly.pdbx_strand_id
1 'polypeptide(L)'
;VTNEGSPTELKAALAEALRERDEALERETASADVLRLISSSRGEPAPVFDAILENATRICHANFGTLYLCEGDAFRVAAMHNVPPAFAEARRRQPVVYASRDNPMARVAATKQSLQCSDVPESPTWPRHEPQFAQFAKLTGARSIIVVPMLKEGEVVGVIAV
;
A
#
# COMPACT_ATOMS: atom_id res chain seq x y z
N VAL A 1 -34.84 18.02 31.89
CA VAL A 1 -34.25 18.98 30.92
C VAL A 1 -33.58 18.15 29.85
N THR A 2 -34.32 17.91 28.76
CA THR A 2 -33.81 17.22 27.56
C THR A 2 -32.92 18.20 26.79
N ASN A 3 -31.63 17.88 26.71
CA ASN A 3 -30.66 18.61 25.90
C ASN A 3 -30.91 18.23 24.43
N GLU A 4 -31.74 18.96 23.72
CA GLU A 4 -31.89 18.84 22.25
C GLU A 4 -30.69 19.54 21.62
N GLY A 5 -29.78 18.75 21.06
CA GLY A 5 -28.61 19.24 20.30
C GLY A 5 -29.07 20.18 19.17
N SER A 6 -28.31 21.23 18.95
CA SER A 6 -28.58 22.22 17.88
C SER A 6 -28.75 21.53 16.52
N PRO A 7 -29.68 22.00 15.66
CA PRO A 7 -29.84 21.46 14.31
C PRO A 7 -28.54 21.40 13.50
N THR A 8 -27.59 22.26 13.80
CA THR A 8 -26.26 22.28 13.18
C THR A 8 -25.36 21.13 13.67
N GLU A 9 -25.41 20.81 14.97
CA GLU A 9 -24.68 19.68 15.55
C GLU A 9 -25.23 18.34 15.04
N LEU A 10 -26.55 18.24 14.91
CA LEU A 10 -27.18 17.03 14.39
C LEU A 10 -26.81 16.81 12.90
N LYS A 11 -26.76 17.87 12.10
CA LYS A 11 -26.30 17.77 10.69
C LYS A 11 -24.85 17.38 10.57
N ALA A 12 -23.99 17.91 11.44
CA ALA A 12 -22.56 17.55 11.46
C ALA A 12 -22.36 16.07 11.85
N ALA A 13 -23.04 15.61 12.90
CA ALA A 13 -23.00 14.22 13.32
C ALA A 13 -23.55 13.25 12.26
N LEU A 14 -24.63 13.64 11.56
CA LEU A 14 -25.16 12.84 10.45
C LEU A 14 -24.18 12.76 9.28
N ALA A 15 -23.52 13.86 8.91
CA ALA A 15 -22.54 13.89 7.83
C ALA A 15 -21.29 13.05 8.16
N GLU A 16 -20.89 13.01 9.44
CA GLU A 16 -19.79 12.17 9.91
C GLU A 16 -20.18 10.68 9.88
N ALA A 17 -21.35 10.33 10.39
CA ALA A 17 -21.86 8.96 10.35
C ALA A 17 -22.04 8.43 8.93
N LEU A 18 -22.46 9.28 7.98
CA LEU A 18 -22.57 8.91 6.57
C LEU A 18 -21.19 8.64 5.96
N ARG A 19 -20.17 9.44 6.27
CA ARG A 19 -18.79 9.20 5.82
C ARG A 19 -18.23 7.89 6.36
N GLU A 20 -18.35 7.65 7.66
CA GLU A 20 -17.91 6.41 8.29
C GLU A 20 -18.58 5.17 7.69
N ARG A 21 -19.89 5.27 7.41
CA ARG A 21 -20.63 4.21 6.73
C ARG A 21 -20.11 3.96 5.31
N ASP A 22 -19.90 5.01 4.53
CA ASP A 22 -19.45 4.89 3.14
C ASP A 22 -18.02 4.31 3.09
N GLU A 23 -17.12 4.72 3.98
CA GLU A 23 -15.78 4.12 4.13
C GLU A 23 -15.84 2.64 4.56
N ALA A 24 -16.77 2.28 5.44
CA ALA A 24 -16.95 0.89 5.85
C ALA A 24 -17.48 0.01 4.70
N LEU A 25 -18.45 0.52 3.92
CA LEU A 25 -18.97 -0.17 2.73
C LEU A 25 -17.89 -0.34 1.65
N GLU A 26 -17.05 0.65 1.44
CA GLU A 26 -15.93 0.55 0.48
C GLU A 26 -14.93 -0.54 0.89
N ARG A 27 -14.58 -0.62 2.18
CA ARG A 27 -13.69 -1.68 2.70
C ARG A 27 -14.31 -3.06 2.58
N GLU A 28 -15.62 -3.19 2.87
CA GLU A 28 -16.35 -4.46 2.76
C GLU A 28 -16.43 -4.93 1.31
N THR A 29 -16.74 -4.02 0.37
CA THR A 29 -16.79 -4.33 -1.06
C THR A 29 -15.42 -4.75 -1.59
N ALA A 30 -14.35 -4.04 -1.22
CA ALA A 30 -12.99 -4.39 -1.60
C ALA A 30 -12.59 -5.79 -1.10
N SER A 31 -12.96 -6.13 0.13
CA SER A 31 -12.69 -7.47 0.70
C SER A 31 -13.47 -8.56 -0.01
N ALA A 32 -14.72 -8.32 -0.36
CA ALA A 32 -15.56 -9.27 -1.10
C ALA A 32 -15.03 -9.55 -2.51
N ASP A 33 -14.55 -8.52 -3.20
CA ASP A 33 -14.00 -8.64 -4.56
C ASP A 33 -12.69 -9.45 -4.56
N VAL A 34 -11.82 -9.23 -3.58
CA VAL A 34 -10.59 -10.03 -3.39
C VAL A 34 -10.93 -11.49 -3.11
N LEU A 35 -11.92 -11.77 -2.25
CA LEU A 35 -12.35 -13.15 -1.95
C LEU A 35 -12.94 -13.86 -3.18
N ARG A 36 -13.70 -13.17 -4.02
CA ARG A 36 -14.21 -13.72 -5.29
C ARG A 36 -13.08 -14.05 -6.25
N LEU A 37 -12.07 -13.19 -6.38
CA LEU A 37 -10.91 -13.41 -7.24
C LEU A 37 -10.05 -14.58 -6.76
N ILE A 38 -9.82 -14.71 -5.45
CA ILE A 38 -9.12 -15.85 -4.86
C ILE A 38 -9.85 -17.16 -5.20
N SER A 39 -11.19 -17.15 -5.14
CA SER A 39 -12.02 -18.34 -5.44
C SER A 39 -12.06 -18.68 -6.93
N SER A 40 -11.90 -17.70 -7.82
CA SER A 40 -11.99 -17.87 -9.28
C SER A 40 -10.63 -18.08 -9.96
N SER A 41 -9.54 -17.64 -9.35
CA SER A 41 -8.20 -17.80 -9.91
C SER A 41 -7.69 -19.24 -9.69
N ARG A 42 -7.83 -20.10 -10.68
CA ARG A 42 -7.39 -21.51 -10.70
C ARG A 42 -5.89 -21.71 -10.39
N GLY A 43 -5.41 -21.15 -9.28
CA GLY A 43 -4.02 -21.26 -8.81
C GLY A 43 -3.05 -20.20 -9.35
N GLU A 44 -3.48 -19.25 -10.17
CA GLU A 44 -2.64 -18.12 -10.58
C GLU A 44 -2.82 -16.94 -9.60
N PRO A 45 -1.79 -16.53 -8.86
CA PRO A 45 -1.90 -15.48 -7.84
C PRO A 45 -1.92 -14.06 -8.43
N ALA A 46 -1.48 -13.87 -9.69
CA ALA A 46 -1.34 -12.55 -10.29
C ALA A 46 -2.63 -11.71 -10.32
N PRO A 47 -3.81 -12.23 -10.75
CA PRO A 47 -5.04 -11.44 -10.74
C PRO A 47 -5.48 -11.01 -9.33
N VAL A 48 -5.15 -11.81 -8.33
CA VAL A 48 -5.45 -11.49 -6.93
C VAL A 48 -4.58 -10.33 -6.45
N PHE A 49 -3.29 -10.35 -6.78
CA PHE A 49 -2.36 -9.27 -6.42
C PHE A 49 -2.71 -7.96 -7.10
N ASP A 50 -3.12 -8.00 -8.38
CA ASP A 50 -3.58 -6.81 -9.12
C ASP A 50 -4.80 -6.19 -8.44
N ALA A 51 -5.80 -7.01 -8.08
CA ALA A 51 -7.01 -6.53 -7.39
C ALA A 51 -6.73 -5.99 -5.99
N ILE A 52 -5.85 -6.64 -5.21
CA ILE A 52 -5.42 -6.13 -3.90
C ILE A 52 -4.80 -4.76 -4.07
N LEU A 53 -3.92 -4.60 -5.04
CA LEU A 53 -3.18 -3.37 -5.25
C LEU A 53 -4.06 -2.24 -5.78
N GLU A 54 -4.99 -2.52 -6.69
CA GLU A 54 -6.00 -1.59 -7.16
C GLU A 54 -6.87 -1.08 -5.99
N ASN A 55 -7.36 -1.97 -5.14
CA ASN A 55 -8.14 -1.60 -3.97
C ASN A 55 -7.32 -0.80 -2.95
N ALA A 56 -6.06 -1.19 -2.68
CA ALA A 56 -5.19 -0.46 -1.78
C ALA A 56 -4.94 0.97 -2.25
N THR A 57 -4.62 1.17 -3.54
CA THR A 57 -4.43 2.50 -4.13
C THR A 57 -5.69 3.35 -4.05
N ARG A 58 -6.86 2.76 -4.32
CA ARG A 58 -8.15 3.45 -4.23
C ARG A 58 -8.47 3.89 -2.81
N ILE A 59 -8.35 3.00 -1.82
CA ILE A 59 -8.66 3.29 -0.41
C ILE A 59 -7.71 4.33 0.18
N CYS A 60 -6.42 4.26 -0.18
CA CYS A 60 -5.40 5.21 0.30
C CYS A 60 -5.37 6.51 -0.51
N HIS A 61 -6.21 6.67 -1.54
CA HIS A 61 -6.15 7.77 -2.51
C HIS A 61 -4.74 7.96 -3.10
N ALA A 62 -4.03 6.86 -3.30
CA ALA A 62 -2.68 6.87 -3.84
C ALA A 62 -2.71 6.88 -5.38
N ASN A 63 -1.74 7.55 -5.99
CA ASN A 63 -1.65 7.64 -7.45
C ASN A 63 -1.21 6.32 -8.09
N PHE A 64 -0.40 5.54 -7.39
CA PHE A 64 0.13 4.25 -7.86
C PHE A 64 0.51 3.36 -6.68
N GLY A 65 0.76 2.09 -6.97
CA GLY A 65 1.22 1.14 -5.96
C GLY A 65 2.03 -0.01 -6.54
N THR A 66 2.77 -0.68 -5.69
CA THR A 66 3.58 -1.86 -6.03
C THR A 66 3.47 -2.91 -4.92
N LEU A 67 3.27 -4.16 -5.30
CA LEU A 67 3.26 -5.30 -4.40
C LEU A 67 4.53 -6.13 -4.63
N TYR A 68 5.20 -6.45 -3.55
CA TYR A 68 6.41 -7.28 -3.54
C TYR A 68 6.19 -8.51 -2.67
N LEU A 69 6.68 -9.65 -3.12
CA LEU A 69 6.80 -10.87 -2.32
C LEU A 69 8.20 -10.98 -1.72
N CYS A 70 8.29 -11.48 -0.49
CA CYS A 70 9.56 -11.76 0.17
C CYS A 70 10.17 -13.05 -0.38
N GLU A 71 11.44 -12.99 -0.80
CA GLU A 71 12.26 -14.13 -1.22
C GLU A 71 13.57 -14.12 -0.42
N GLY A 72 13.55 -14.66 0.79
CA GLY A 72 14.68 -14.53 1.72
C GLY A 72 14.94 -13.06 2.06
N ASP A 73 16.14 -12.57 1.77
CA ASP A 73 16.54 -11.17 2.00
C ASP A 73 16.20 -10.24 0.82
N ALA A 74 15.48 -10.74 -0.18
CA ALA A 74 15.10 -9.98 -1.38
C ALA A 74 13.59 -9.81 -1.49
N PHE A 75 13.19 -8.85 -2.32
CA PHE A 75 11.80 -8.53 -2.62
C PHE A 75 11.56 -8.64 -4.12
N ARG A 76 10.68 -9.54 -4.54
CA ARG A 76 10.28 -9.70 -5.94
C ARG A 76 9.00 -8.94 -6.22
N VAL A 77 8.99 -8.12 -7.28
CA VAL A 77 7.77 -7.47 -7.77
C VAL A 77 6.77 -8.52 -8.22
N ALA A 78 5.58 -8.49 -7.66
CA ALA A 78 4.48 -9.38 -8.02
C ALA A 78 3.34 -8.66 -8.74
N ALA A 79 3.08 -7.38 -8.43
CA ALA A 79 2.11 -6.55 -9.13
C ALA A 79 2.51 -5.07 -9.10
N MET A 80 2.03 -4.32 -10.08
CA MET A 80 2.20 -2.86 -10.20
C MET A 80 0.91 -2.24 -10.71
N HIS A 81 0.42 -1.21 -10.03
CA HIS A 81 -0.80 -0.47 -10.41
C HIS A 81 -0.47 1.00 -10.64
N ASN A 82 -0.81 1.53 -11.82
CA ASN A 82 -0.62 2.94 -12.21
C ASN A 82 0.79 3.52 -12.00
N VAL A 83 1.81 2.68 -11.92
CA VAL A 83 3.19 3.15 -11.75
C VAL A 83 3.68 3.92 -12.98
N PRO A 84 4.55 4.95 -12.82
CA PRO A 84 5.14 5.65 -13.95
C PRO A 84 5.87 4.68 -14.89
N PRO A 85 5.78 4.90 -16.23
CA PRO A 85 6.37 3.98 -17.22
C PRO A 85 7.87 3.71 -17.02
N ALA A 86 8.64 4.72 -16.65
CA ALA A 86 10.07 4.58 -16.38
C ALA A 86 10.36 3.65 -15.19
N PHE A 87 9.53 3.70 -14.15
CA PHE A 87 9.63 2.80 -13.00
C PHE A 87 9.20 1.38 -13.38
N ALA A 88 8.08 1.24 -14.11
CA ALA A 88 7.63 -0.06 -14.61
C ALA A 88 8.70 -0.76 -15.42
N GLU A 89 9.35 -0.05 -16.34
CA GLU A 89 10.43 -0.59 -17.16
C GLU A 89 11.65 -1.00 -16.32
N ALA A 90 12.06 -0.17 -15.37
CA ALA A 90 13.15 -0.49 -14.45
C ALA A 90 12.84 -1.77 -13.64
N ARG A 91 11.61 -1.93 -13.16
CA ARG A 91 11.20 -3.13 -12.39
C ARG A 91 11.04 -4.38 -13.27
N ARG A 92 10.62 -4.25 -14.54
CA ARG A 92 10.62 -5.39 -15.47
C ARG A 92 12.02 -5.90 -15.78
N ARG A 93 13.00 -4.99 -15.89
CA ARG A 93 14.42 -5.37 -16.12
C ARG A 93 15.06 -5.96 -14.87
N GLN A 94 14.69 -5.44 -13.69
CA GLN A 94 15.17 -5.91 -12.40
C GLN A 94 13.98 -6.18 -11.46
N PRO A 95 13.33 -7.34 -11.59
CA PRO A 95 12.14 -7.65 -10.80
C PRO A 95 12.45 -7.96 -9.32
N VAL A 96 13.72 -8.22 -9.00
CA VAL A 96 14.17 -8.51 -7.65
C VAL A 96 14.95 -7.33 -7.08
N VAL A 97 14.55 -6.90 -5.90
CA VAL A 97 15.18 -5.81 -5.14
C VAL A 97 15.89 -6.40 -3.94
N TYR A 98 17.21 -6.25 -3.89
CA TYR A 98 18.00 -6.55 -2.70
C TYR A 98 18.05 -5.29 -1.84
N ALA A 99 17.23 -5.25 -0.81
CA ALA A 99 17.08 -4.09 0.05
C ALA A 99 18.08 -4.12 1.21
N SER A 100 18.78 -3.02 1.43
CA SER A 100 19.57 -2.85 2.64
C SER A 100 18.67 -2.80 3.88
N ARG A 101 19.24 -2.95 5.08
CA ARG A 101 18.46 -2.89 6.34
C ARG A 101 17.74 -1.56 6.54
N ASP A 102 18.25 -0.49 5.96
CA ASP A 102 17.66 0.84 6.05
C ASP A 102 16.53 1.06 5.04
N ASN A 103 16.39 0.18 4.06
CA ASN A 103 15.31 0.26 3.09
C ASN A 103 13.94 0.09 3.78
N PRO A 104 12.94 0.91 3.45
CA PRO A 104 11.61 0.83 4.06
C PRO A 104 10.98 -0.56 4.01
N MET A 105 11.12 -1.30 2.90
CA MET A 105 10.58 -2.66 2.78
C MET A 105 11.24 -3.62 3.76
N ALA A 106 12.58 -3.56 3.90
CA ALA A 106 13.33 -4.40 4.83
C ALA A 106 12.98 -4.08 6.29
N ARG A 107 12.79 -2.79 6.62
CA ARG A 107 12.35 -2.37 7.96
C ARG A 107 10.95 -2.89 8.28
N VAL A 108 10.01 -2.76 7.35
CA VAL A 108 8.64 -3.28 7.50
C VAL A 108 8.65 -4.80 7.66
N ALA A 109 9.45 -5.52 6.88
CA ALA A 109 9.59 -6.96 7.00
C ALA A 109 10.16 -7.38 8.36
N ALA A 110 11.16 -6.66 8.87
CA ALA A 110 11.78 -6.95 10.16
C ALA A 110 10.89 -6.61 11.36
N THR A 111 10.15 -5.50 11.30
CA THR A 111 9.33 -5.03 12.42
C THR A 111 7.91 -5.56 12.40
N LYS A 112 7.43 -6.07 11.26
CA LYS A 112 6.03 -6.47 11.02
C LYS A 112 5.04 -5.30 11.20
N GLN A 113 5.51 -4.05 11.14
CA GLN A 113 4.73 -2.84 11.30
C GLN A 113 4.77 -2.00 10.03
N SER A 114 3.67 -1.33 9.72
CA SER A 114 3.61 -0.38 8.61
C SER A 114 4.50 0.82 8.86
N LEU A 115 4.99 1.42 7.79
CA LEU A 115 5.86 2.57 7.82
C LEU A 115 5.36 3.62 6.83
N GLN A 116 5.16 4.85 7.30
CA GLN A 116 4.67 5.96 6.49
C GLN A 116 5.69 7.10 6.48
N CYS A 117 5.81 7.76 5.32
CA CYS A 117 6.55 8.99 5.15
C CYS A 117 5.69 10.01 4.40
N SER A 118 5.51 11.19 4.98
CA SER A 118 4.69 12.26 4.41
C SER A 118 5.47 13.18 3.45
N ASP A 119 6.79 13.19 3.51
CA ASP A 119 7.64 13.99 2.62
C ASP A 119 8.96 13.26 2.34
N VAL A 120 8.94 12.41 1.33
CA VAL A 120 10.08 11.58 0.93
C VAL A 120 11.34 12.42 0.62
N PRO A 121 11.27 13.54 -0.13
CA PRO A 121 12.46 14.33 -0.42
C PRO A 121 13.10 14.99 0.79
N GLU A 122 12.33 15.37 1.80
CA GLU A 122 12.80 16.14 2.95
C GLU A 122 12.95 15.33 4.24
N SER A 123 12.47 14.09 4.26
CA SER A 123 12.52 13.25 5.45
C SER A 123 13.94 12.87 5.85
N PRO A 124 14.37 13.15 7.09
CA PRO A 124 15.68 12.74 7.58
C PRO A 124 15.79 11.26 7.87
N THR A 125 14.66 10.57 8.01
CA THR A 125 14.61 9.14 8.40
C THR A 125 14.59 8.19 7.21
N TRP A 126 14.49 8.73 5.99
CA TRP A 126 14.47 7.93 4.77
C TRP A 126 15.87 7.78 4.19
N PRO A 127 16.22 6.57 3.73
CA PRO A 127 17.59 6.26 3.32
C PRO A 127 17.88 6.85 1.92
N ARG A 128 18.12 8.17 1.87
CA ARG A 128 18.52 8.85 0.62
C ARG A 128 19.79 8.24 -0.01
N HIS A 129 20.59 7.58 0.80
CA HIS A 129 21.84 6.93 0.38
C HIS A 129 21.64 5.50 -0.13
N GLU A 130 20.44 4.93 0.06
CA GLU A 130 20.12 3.60 -0.41
C GLU A 130 19.77 3.66 -1.91
N PRO A 131 20.57 3.00 -2.79
CA PRO A 131 20.47 3.19 -4.23
C PRO A 131 19.09 2.82 -4.80
N GLN A 132 18.46 1.77 -4.29
CA GLN A 132 17.17 1.29 -4.76
C GLN A 132 16.05 2.28 -4.42
N PHE A 133 16.11 2.87 -3.24
CA PHE A 133 15.15 3.87 -2.81
C PHE A 133 15.36 5.21 -3.53
N ALA A 134 16.60 5.65 -3.70
CA ALA A 134 16.92 6.84 -4.48
C ALA A 134 16.43 6.72 -5.93
N GLN A 135 16.60 5.55 -6.54
CA GLN A 135 16.08 5.27 -7.88
C GLN A 135 14.54 5.31 -7.90
N PHE A 136 13.88 4.70 -6.91
CA PHE A 136 12.43 4.76 -6.77
C PHE A 136 11.94 6.21 -6.72
N ALA A 137 12.46 7.01 -5.79
CA ALA A 137 12.06 8.41 -5.64
C ALA A 137 12.26 9.22 -6.93
N LYS A 138 13.39 9.01 -7.62
CA LYS A 138 13.70 9.68 -8.88
C LYS A 138 12.74 9.30 -10.01
N LEU A 139 12.41 8.00 -10.14
CA LEU A 139 11.59 7.49 -11.24
C LEU A 139 10.10 7.73 -11.03
N THR A 140 9.66 7.83 -9.79
CA THR A 140 8.23 7.98 -9.45
C THR A 140 7.83 9.40 -9.10
N GLY A 141 8.76 10.23 -8.62
CA GLY A 141 8.46 11.54 -8.08
C GLY A 141 7.61 11.49 -6.79
N ALA A 142 7.58 10.35 -6.10
CA ALA A 142 6.78 10.16 -4.90
C ALA A 142 7.12 11.19 -3.82
N ARG A 143 6.10 11.86 -3.30
CA ARG A 143 6.20 12.82 -2.18
C ARG A 143 5.87 12.15 -0.85
N SER A 144 4.90 11.26 -0.86
CA SER A 144 4.53 10.46 0.30
C SER A 144 4.48 8.99 -0.07
N ILE A 145 4.70 8.13 0.89
CA ILE A 145 4.64 6.69 0.72
C ILE A 145 4.20 6.03 2.03
N ILE A 146 3.41 4.99 1.90
CA ILE A 146 3.15 4.04 2.98
C ILE A 146 3.59 2.64 2.53
N VAL A 147 4.28 1.93 3.39
CA VAL A 147 4.69 0.53 3.17
C VAL A 147 4.04 -0.32 4.27
N VAL A 148 3.31 -1.34 3.86
CA VAL A 148 2.50 -2.19 4.74
C VAL A 148 2.93 -3.64 4.58
N PRO A 149 3.12 -4.43 5.67
CA PRO A 149 3.43 -5.84 5.58
C PRO A 149 2.19 -6.67 5.20
N MET A 150 2.38 -7.66 4.34
CA MET A 150 1.42 -8.74 4.14
C MET A 150 1.80 -9.91 5.04
N LEU A 151 0.92 -10.25 5.97
CA LEU A 151 1.16 -11.29 6.97
C LEU A 151 0.39 -12.57 6.63
N LYS A 152 1.05 -13.71 6.74
CA LYS A 152 0.45 -15.04 6.72
C LYS A 152 0.95 -15.81 7.94
N GLU A 153 0.02 -16.22 8.81
CA GLU A 153 0.35 -16.96 10.04
C GLU A 153 1.38 -16.24 10.93
N GLY A 154 1.35 -14.88 10.92
CA GLY A 154 2.27 -14.05 11.68
C GLY A 154 3.64 -13.79 11.02
N GLU A 155 3.90 -14.39 9.85
CA GLU A 155 5.14 -14.16 9.09
C GLU A 155 4.89 -13.21 7.91
N VAL A 156 5.88 -12.38 7.57
CA VAL A 156 5.79 -11.46 6.44
C VAL A 156 6.06 -12.22 5.16
N VAL A 157 5.05 -12.31 4.30
CA VAL A 157 5.14 -12.95 2.97
C VAL A 157 5.37 -11.95 1.86
N GLY A 158 5.20 -10.66 2.14
CA GLY A 158 5.40 -9.59 1.18
C GLY A 158 5.13 -8.22 1.78
N VAL A 159 5.23 -7.19 0.95
CA VAL A 159 4.92 -5.81 1.31
C VAL A 159 4.16 -5.11 0.20
N ILE A 160 3.26 -4.19 0.57
CA ILE A 160 2.59 -3.28 -0.35
C ILE A 160 3.13 -1.88 -0.10
N ALA A 161 3.51 -1.19 -1.17
CA ALA A 161 3.93 0.20 -1.16
C ALA A 161 2.97 1.03 -2.03
N VAL A 162 2.33 2.03 -1.44
CA VAL A 162 1.41 2.97 -2.10
C VAL A 162 1.73 4.42 -1.75
#